data_eb82f52a4e288f497112eb0e9bde269b
#
_entry.id   eb82f52a4e288f497112eb0e9bde269b
#
_cell.length_a   1.000
_cell.length_b   1.000
_cell.length_c   1.000
_cell.angle_alpha   90.00
_cell.angle_beta   90.00
_cell.angle_gamma   90.00
#
_symmetry.space_group_name_H-M   'P 1'
#
loop_
_entity.id
_entity.type
_entity.pdbx_description
1 polymer ?
#
loop_
_entity_poly.entity_id
_entity_poly.type
_entity_poly.pdbx_seq_one_letter_code
_entity_poly.pdbx_strand_id
1 'polypeptide(L)'
;MIPTVVDYTDPDAPRAFTESLRNTGFAVLVNHPLPWELVEGIYAEWSELFTSGAARSYLVGADGQEGYFPPDTSETAKGNDVRDLKEFFHVYPWSTVYPSEVSDAALRYRDIACELASTLLGWVDDNT
;
A
#
# COMPACT_ATOMS: atom_id res chain seq x y z
N MET A 1 -5.64 -5.21 -24.24
CA MET A 1 -4.16 -5.28 -24.19
C MET A 1 -3.74 -5.82 -22.84
N ILE A 2 -2.73 -6.65 -22.79
CA ILE A 2 -2.21 -7.25 -21.55
C ILE A 2 -0.98 -6.43 -21.13
N PRO A 3 -0.84 -6.05 -19.84
CA PRO A 3 0.35 -5.38 -19.35
C PRO A 3 1.62 -6.21 -19.57
N THR A 4 2.71 -5.55 -19.88
CA THR A 4 4.01 -6.22 -20.03
C THR A 4 4.55 -6.65 -18.66
N VAL A 5 5.08 -7.87 -18.59
CA VAL A 5 5.87 -8.31 -17.44
C VAL A 5 7.31 -7.82 -17.65
N VAL A 6 7.78 -6.99 -16.73
CA VAL A 6 9.08 -6.33 -16.78
C VAL A 6 9.96 -6.86 -15.67
N ASP A 7 11.13 -7.39 -16.00
CA ASP A 7 12.14 -7.73 -15.01
C ASP A 7 12.84 -6.45 -14.55
N TYR A 8 12.68 -6.12 -13.25
CA TYR A 8 13.25 -4.92 -12.65
C TYR A 8 14.77 -4.81 -12.80
N THR A 9 15.45 -5.96 -12.91
CA THR A 9 16.92 -6.04 -13.03
C THR A 9 17.43 -5.95 -14.47
N ASP A 10 16.53 -5.96 -15.47
CA ASP A 10 16.91 -5.84 -16.88
C ASP A 10 17.34 -4.41 -17.19
N PRO A 11 18.47 -4.20 -17.91
CA PRO A 11 18.90 -2.87 -18.35
C PRO A 11 17.85 -2.10 -19.18
N ASP A 12 16.98 -2.81 -19.91
CA ASP A 12 15.89 -2.24 -20.71
C ASP A 12 14.58 -2.02 -19.91
N ALA A 13 14.55 -2.39 -18.64
CA ALA A 13 13.37 -2.27 -17.79
C ALA A 13 12.72 -0.87 -17.78
N PRO A 14 13.49 0.24 -17.71
CA PRO A 14 12.91 1.58 -17.70
C PRO A 14 12.06 1.87 -18.93
N ARG A 15 12.55 1.50 -20.12
CA ARG A 15 11.84 1.68 -21.39
C ARG A 15 10.61 0.77 -21.45
N ALA A 16 10.77 -0.51 -21.17
CA ALA A 16 9.68 -1.50 -21.24
C ALA A 16 8.55 -1.16 -20.26
N PHE A 17 8.89 -0.71 -19.05
CA PHE A 17 7.94 -0.26 -18.04
C PHE A 17 7.13 0.95 -18.53
N THR A 18 7.80 1.98 -19.02
CA THR A 18 7.16 3.20 -19.51
C THR A 18 6.27 2.93 -20.73
N GLU A 19 6.71 2.08 -21.67
CA GLU A 19 5.90 1.65 -22.82
C GLU A 19 4.65 0.88 -22.39
N SER A 20 4.77 -0.01 -21.41
CA SER A 20 3.61 -0.76 -20.89
C SER A 20 2.57 0.17 -20.28
N LEU A 21 3.01 1.14 -19.45
CA LEU A 21 2.13 2.17 -18.90
C LEU A 21 1.44 2.99 -19.98
N ARG A 22 2.18 3.44 -20.99
CA ARG A 22 1.61 4.23 -22.11
C ARG A 22 0.55 3.47 -22.87
N ASN A 23 0.77 2.18 -23.10
CA ASN A 23 -0.09 1.35 -23.94
C ASN A 23 -1.30 0.76 -23.21
N THR A 24 -1.17 0.50 -21.89
CA THR A 24 -2.17 -0.26 -21.12
C THR A 24 -2.60 0.41 -19.82
N GLY A 25 -1.86 1.41 -19.35
CA GLY A 25 -2.02 2.00 -18.01
C GLY A 25 -1.40 1.18 -16.88
N PHE A 26 -0.83 0.01 -17.17
CA PHE A 26 -0.29 -0.92 -16.19
C PHE A 26 1.04 -1.52 -16.62
N ALA A 27 1.82 -1.97 -15.65
CA ALA A 27 2.97 -2.85 -15.84
C ALA A 27 3.06 -3.84 -14.68
N VAL A 28 3.60 -5.02 -14.94
CA VAL A 28 3.85 -6.04 -13.92
C VAL A 28 5.36 -6.14 -13.71
N LEU A 29 5.84 -5.91 -12.50
CA LEU A 29 7.25 -6.03 -12.17
C LEU A 29 7.55 -7.39 -11.54
N VAL A 30 8.63 -8.01 -12.00
CA VAL A 30 9.26 -9.17 -11.34
C VAL A 30 10.67 -8.80 -10.89
N ASN A 31 11.24 -9.55 -9.95
CA ASN A 31 12.56 -9.30 -9.37
C ASN A 31 12.73 -7.89 -8.77
N HIS A 32 11.62 -7.30 -8.33
CA HIS A 32 11.61 -6.02 -7.62
C HIS A 32 12.12 -6.17 -6.18
N PRO A 33 12.54 -5.07 -5.52
CA PRO A 33 13.18 -5.14 -4.20
C PRO A 33 12.24 -5.39 -3.01
N LEU A 34 10.92 -5.48 -3.22
CA LEU A 34 9.97 -5.82 -2.15
C LEU A 34 9.99 -7.33 -1.88
N PRO A 35 10.47 -7.78 -0.70
CA PRO A 35 10.48 -9.21 -0.37
C PRO A 35 9.06 -9.75 -0.15
N TRP A 36 8.74 -10.90 -0.75
CA TRP A 36 7.43 -11.52 -0.58
C TRP A 36 7.13 -11.90 0.88
N GLU A 37 8.12 -12.40 1.60
CA GLU A 37 7.99 -12.76 3.00
C GLU A 37 7.61 -11.56 3.89
N LEU A 38 8.08 -10.36 3.54
CA LEU A 38 7.70 -9.13 4.23
C LEU A 38 6.20 -8.83 4.04
N VAL A 39 5.72 -9.00 2.82
CA VAL A 39 4.30 -8.79 2.48
C VAL A 39 3.41 -9.80 3.19
N GLU A 40 3.77 -11.09 3.14
CA GLU A 40 3.03 -12.16 3.85
C GLU A 40 2.99 -11.93 5.36
N GLY A 41 4.11 -11.52 5.96
CA GLY A 41 4.19 -11.18 7.38
C GLY A 41 3.25 -10.04 7.76
N ILE A 42 3.20 -8.99 6.95
CA ILE A 42 2.27 -7.86 7.16
C ILE A 42 0.81 -8.33 7.11
N TYR A 43 0.45 -9.12 6.10
CA TYR A 43 -0.92 -9.66 6.02
C TYR A 43 -1.29 -10.49 7.23
N ALA A 44 -0.39 -11.34 7.72
CA ALA A 44 -0.64 -12.19 8.89
C ALA A 44 -0.84 -11.35 10.16
N GLU A 45 0.08 -10.42 10.46
CA GLU A 45 0.03 -9.58 11.65
C GLU A 45 -1.21 -8.66 11.67
N TRP A 46 -1.46 -7.98 10.56
CA TRP A 46 -2.57 -7.05 10.48
C TRP A 46 -3.94 -7.74 10.41
N SER A 47 -4.03 -8.91 9.80
CA SER A 47 -5.26 -9.74 9.88
C SER A 47 -5.57 -10.11 11.32
N GLU A 48 -4.58 -10.51 12.10
CA GLU A 48 -4.76 -10.81 13.53
C GLU A 48 -5.18 -9.56 14.31
N LEU A 49 -4.54 -8.42 14.07
CA LEU A 49 -4.90 -7.16 14.72
C LEU A 49 -6.38 -6.79 14.51
N PHE A 50 -6.89 -6.95 13.28
CA PHE A 50 -8.27 -6.65 12.96
C PHE A 50 -9.24 -7.73 13.49
N THR A 51 -8.95 -9.00 13.30
CA THR A 51 -9.85 -10.10 13.67
C THR A 51 -9.95 -10.30 15.18
N SER A 52 -8.88 -10.04 15.94
CA SER A 52 -8.89 -10.09 17.40
C SER A 52 -9.66 -8.92 18.04
N GLY A 53 -9.91 -7.86 17.29
CA GLY A 53 -10.49 -6.62 17.79
C GLY A 53 -9.52 -5.68 18.50
N ALA A 54 -8.23 -6.02 18.56
CA ALA A 54 -7.21 -5.19 19.21
C ALA A 54 -7.04 -3.82 18.55
N ALA A 55 -7.32 -3.70 17.25
CA ALA A 55 -7.31 -2.45 16.51
C ALA A 55 -8.19 -1.36 17.16
N ARG A 56 -9.26 -1.73 17.86
CA ARG A 56 -10.18 -0.80 18.53
C ARG A 56 -9.51 0.04 19.62
N SER A 57 -8.40 -0.41 20.18
CA SER A 57 -7.61 0.36 21.14
C SER A 57 -6.95 1.62 20.53
N TYR A 58 -6.93 1.69 19.21
CA TYR A 58 -6.29 2.75 18.42
C TYR A 58 -7.31 3.62 17.67
N LEU A 59 -8.55 3.65 18.15
CA LEU A 59 -9.61 4.50 17.58
C LEU A 59 -9.16 5.94 17.48
N VAL A 60 -9.37 6.54 16.33
CA VAL A 60 -9.06 7.96 16.08
C VAL A 60 -10.13 8.83 16.73
N GLY A 61 -9.71 9.93 17.36
CA GLY A 61 -10.62 10.98 17.77
C GLY A 61 -11.28 11.67 16.57
N ALA A 62 -12.37 12.40 16.82
CA ALA A 62 -13.21 13.01 15.78
C ALA A 62 -12.43 13.90 14.76
N ASP A 63 -11.30 14.45 15.15
CA ASP A 63 -10.46 15.32 14.30
C ASP A 63 -9.16 14.64 13.84
N GLY A 64 -8.94 13.37 14.20
CA GLY A 64 -7.73 12.62 13.86
C GLY A 64 -7.78 11.98 12.46
N GLN A 65 -6.60 11.83 11.86
CA GLN A 65 -6.44 11.17 10.56
C GLN A 65 -5.60 9.89 10.63
N GLU A 66 -4.98 9.61 11.78
CA GLU A 66 -4.14 8.43 12.01
C GLU A 66 -4.82 7.43 12.94
N GLY A 67 -4.46 6.15 12.86
CA GLY A 67 -5.01 5.10 13.69
C GLY A 67 -6.13 4.30 13.05
N TYR A 68 -6.95 3.67 13.87
CA TYR A 68 -7.99 2.75 13.43
C TYR A 68 -9.30 3.45 13.09
N PHE A 69 -9.88 3.05 11.97
CA PHE A 69 -11.19 3.49 11.48
C PHE A 69 -12.12 2.28 11.36
N PRO A 70 -13.14 2.16 12.23
CA PRO A 70 -14.09 1.06 12.19
C PRO A 70 -15.10 1.20 11.03
N PRO A 71 -15.84 0.12 10.68
CA PRO A 71 -16.79 0.12 9.57
C PRO A 71 -17.88 1.17 9.66
N ASP A 72 -18.26 1.59 10.87
CA ASP A 72 -19.30 2.59 11.11
C ASP A 72 -18.86 4.03 10.80
N THR A 73 -17.58 4.27 10.59
CA THR A 73 -17.02 5.56 10.15
C THR A 73 -16.79 5.66 8.65
N SER A 74 -17.05 4.59 7.90
CA SER A 74 -16.87 4.57 6.44
C SER A 74 -17.82 5.54 5.76
N GLU A 75 -17.32 6.18 4.70
CA GLU A 75 -18.14 7.04 3.85
C GLU A 75 -19.14 6.23 3.04
N THR A 76 -20.29 6.83 2.76
CA THR A 76 -21.25 6.30 1.79
C THR A 76 -20.89 6.81 0.39
N ALA A 77 -21.01 5.95 -0.62
CA ALA A 77 -20.89 6.39 -2.01
C ALA A 77 -22.00 7.42 -2.31
N LYS A 78 -21.66 8.45 -3.11
CA LYS A 78 -22.60 9.50 -3.47
C LYS A 78 -23.89 8.91 -4.08
N GLY A 79 -25.01 9.14 -3.41
CA GLY A 79 -26.34 8.62 -3.82
C GLY A 79 -26.68 7.23 -3.29
N ASN A 80 -25.93 6.70 -2.32
CA ASN A 80 -26.18 5.42 -1.67
C ASN A 80 -26.34 5.60 -0.16
N ASP A 81 -27.32 4.91 0.43
CA ASP A 81 -27.58 4.93 1.88
C ASP A 81 -26.80 3.83 2.63
N VAL A 82 -26.10 2.95 1.91
CA VAL A 82 -25.32 1.84 2.47
C VAL A 82 -23.86 2.23 2.58
N ARG A 83 -23.31 2.13 3.78
CA ARG A 83 -21.87 2.36 4.04
C ARG A 83 -21.01 1.23 3.46
N ASP A 84 -19.80 1.58 3.06
CA ASP A 84 -18.77 0.59 2.71
C ASP A 84 -18.47 -0.34 3.89
N LEU A 85 -18.45 -1.64 3.63
CA LEU A 85 -18.04 -2.65 4.59
C LEU A 85 -16.51 -2.75 4.63
N LYS A 86 -15.87 -1.72 5.15
CA LYS A 86 -14.42 -1.67 5.32
C LYS A 86 -14.04 -1.17 6.70
N GLU A 87 -12.96 -1.70 7.22
CA GLU A 87 -12.21 -1.14 8.33
C GLU A 87 -10.75 -0.96 7.88
N PHE A 88 -10.06 0.01 8.43
CA PHE A 88 -8.71 0.31 8.01
C PHE A 88 -7.90 1.02 9.11
N PHE A 89 -6.60 1.04 8.92
CA PHE A 89 -5.66 1.72 9.82
C PHE A 89 -4.76 2.65 9.01
N HIS A 90 -4.70 3.92 9.38
CA HIS A 90 -3.82 4.88 8.74
C HIS A 90 -2.53 5.07 9.53
N VAL A 91 -1.39 4.88 8.86
CA VAL A 91 -0.05 5.16 9.38
C VAL A 91 0.64 6.13 8.43
N TYR A 92 0.91 7.32 8.90
CA TYR A 92 1.65 8.33 8.16
C TYR A 92 3.12 8.39 8.59
N PRO A 93 4.02 9.01 7.81
CA PRO A 93 5.42 9.19 8.22
C PRO A 93 5.60 9.94 9.56
N TRP A 94 4.64 10.79 9.90
CA TRP A 94 4.60 11.58 11.14
C TRP A 94 3.71 10.96 12.22
N SER A 95 3.15 9.77 11.99
CA SER A 95 2.25 9.15 12.96
C SER A 95 2.93 8.88 14.29
N THR A 96 2.22 9.20 15.35
CA THR A 96 2.58 8.85 16.73
C THR A 96 1.87 7.58 17.20
N VAL A 97 0.88 7.11 16.44
CA VAL A 97 0.06 5.93 16.74
C VAL A 97 0.46 4.78 15.83
N TYR A 98 1.02 3.73 16.44
CA TYR A 98 1.36 2.48 15.79
C TYR A 98 1.06 1.31 16.74
N PRO A 99 0.37 0.25 16.27
CA PRO A 99 -0.02 -0.84 17.15
C PRO A 99 1.18 -1.61 17.71
N SER A 100 1.19 -1.85 19.03
CA SER A 100 2.23 -2.63 19.68
C SER A 100 2.12 -4.14 19.40
N GLU A 101 0.99 -4.59 18.88
CA GLU A 101 0.69 -5.98 18.54
C GLU A 101 1.34 -6.43 17.22
N VAL A 102 1.75 -5.50 16.38
CA VAL A 102 2.41 -5.78 15.10
C VAL A 102 3.88 -5.35 15.13
N SER A 103 4.69 -5.99 14.28
CA SER A 103 6.09 -5.61 14.11
C SER A 103 6.25 -4.33 13.28
N ASP A 104 7.49 -3.88 13.06
CA ASP A 104 7.80 -2.77 12.17
C ASP A 104 7.73 -3.11 10.66
N ALA A 105 7.28 -4.32 10.33
CA ALA A 105 7.26 -4.81 8.94
C ALA A 105 6.55 -3.87 7.96
N ALA A 106 5.40 -3.31 8.34
CA ALA A 106 4.66 -2.36 7.52
C ALA A 106 5.44 -1.04 7.30
N LEU A 107 6.19 -0.59 8.29
CA LEU A 107 7.06 0.59 8.17
C LEU A 107 8.23 0.33 7.23
N ARG A 108 8.87 -0.83 7.34
CA ARG A 108 9.93 -1.26 6.42
C ARG A 108 9.42 -1.41 4.99
N TYR A 109 8.23 -2.00 4.82
CA TYR A 109 7.56 -2.09 3.53
C TYR A 109 7.37 -0.69 2.91
N ARG A 110 6.83 0.24 3.68
CA ARG A 110 6.62 1.63 3.22
C ARG A 110 7.92 2.24 2.71
N ASP A 111 9.01 2.09 3.44
CA ASP A 111 10.29 2.69 3.08
C ASP A 111 10.82 2.09 1.77
N ILE A 112 10.80 0.76 1.62
CA ILE A 112 11.19 0.08 0.37
C ILE A 112 10.25 0.48 -0.79
N ALA A 113 8.95 0.53 -0.55
CA ALA A 113 7.96 0.89 -1.57
C ALA A 113 8.11 2.34 -2.04
N CYS A 114 8.44 3.28 -1.14
CA CYS A 114 8.71 4.67 -1.50
C CYS A 114 9.97 4.81 -2.36
N GLU A 115 11.04 4.10 -2.04
CA GLU A 115 12.25 4.07 -2.86
C GLU A 115 11.98 3.46 -4.24
N LEU A 116 11.26 2.35 -4.30
CA LEU A 116 10.83 1.74 -5.56
C LEU A 116 9.98 2.70 -6.39
N ALA A 117 8.99 3.34 -5.79
CA ALA A 117 8.13 4.31 -6.47
C ALA A 117 8.94 5.48 -7.05
N SER A 118 9.93 6.00 -6.31
CA SER A 118 10.82 7.06 -6.78
C SER A 118 11.64 6.61 -7.99
N THR A 119 12.16 5.38 -7.97
CA THR A 119 12.88 4.79 -9.11
C THR A 119 11.98 4.68 -10.34
N LEU A 120 10.76 4.15 -10.17
CA LEU A 120 9.81 3.98 -11.27
C LEU A 120 9.34 5.32 -11.86
N LEU A 121 9.17 6.34 -11.04
CA LEU A 121 8.88 7.70 -11.51
C LEU A 121 10.04 8.27 -12.34
N GLY A 122 11.29 8.03 -11.92
CA GLY A 122 12.48 8.38 -12.70
C GLY A 122 12.50 7.68 -14.06
N TRP A 123 12.15 6.39 -14.11
CA TRP A 123 12.04 5.65 -15.37
C TRP A 123 11.03 6.29 -16.33
N VAL A 124 9.89 6.72 -15.82
CA VAL A 124 8.87 7.39 -16.63
C VAL A 124 9.38 8.75 -17.13
N ASP A 125 10.01 9.54 -16.26
CA ASP A 125 10.54 10.86 -16.60
C ASP A 125 11.61 10.76 -17.68
N ASP A 126 12.56 9.83 -17.55
CA ASP A 126 13.65 9.63 -18.49
C ASP A 126 13.20 9.05 -19.86
N ASN A 127 12.02 8.40 -19.92
CA ASN A 127 11.53 7.72 -21.13
C ASN A 127 10.24 8.36 -21.71
N THR A 128 9.91 9.52 -21.28
CA THR A 128 8.85 10.37 -21.87
C THR A 128 9.42 11.66 -22.43
#